data_42dbfaa3874f44084323024cb1cce067
#
_entry.id   42dbfaa3874f44084323024cb1cce067
#
_cell.length_a   1.000
_cell.length_b   1.000
_cell.length_c   1.000
_cell.angle_alpha   90.00
_cell.angle_beta   90.00
_cell.angle_gamma   90.00
#
_symmetry.space_group_name_H-M   'P 1'
#
loop_
_entity.id
_entity.type
_entity.pdbx_description
1 polymer ?
#
loop_
_entity_poly.entity_id
_entity_poly.type
_entity_poly.pdbx_seq_one_letter_code
_entity_poly.pdbx_strand_id
1 'polypeptide(L)'
;EKKVREKYKDDKKLLKIGIERLKDETGQGFWPSLELSIRHTEAIDSASPVLAKLWFFWANHFAIVEGGYRSGFYTGPYEREIIRPNLNQTFEKLVYDVTISSAMIDSLDNSQNIGPKSKHGKKNKKSSTINENHARELLELHTVSPAAGYTQEDITQLAYIMTGWMSGYSKSTSDTLPVEFNKDRHQPGKKTVFGKTYKGGKKGLANVIKDLVNHPDCRDFIATKLCRYLITDNPTEEMKKPI
;
A
#
# COMPACT_ATOMS: atom_id res chain seq x y z
N GLU A 1 -21.85 -4.44 -14.47
CA GLU A 1 -22.14 -3.00 -14.58
C GLU A 1 -22.30 -2.56 -16.04
N LYS A 2 -21.36 -2.87 -16.95
CA LYS A 2 -21.45 -2.51 -18.37
C LYS A 2 -22.79 -2.90 -19.01
N LYS A 3 -23.29 -4.12 -18.77
CA LYS A 3 -24.59 -4.59 -19.27
C LYS A 3 -25.76 -3.78 -18.71
N VAL A 4 -25.70 -3.38 -17.43
CA VAL A 4 -26.73 -2.54 -16.80
C VAL A 4 -26.70 -1.14 -17.39
N ARG A 5 -25.54 -0.55 -17.60
CA ARG A 5 -25.38 0.75 -18.26
C ARG A 5 -25.87 0.76 -19.70
N GLU A 6 -25.59 -0.29 -20.46
CA GLU A 6 -26.11 -0.46 -21.82
C GLU A 6 -27.63 -0.62 -21.83
N LYS A 7 -28.18 -1.45 -20.92
CA LYS A 7 -29.62 -1.75 -20.86
C LYS A 7 -30.48 -0.51 -20.51
N TYR A 8 -29.98 0.35 -19.64
CA TYR A 8 -30.73 1.50 -19.11
C TYR A 8 -30.08 2.85 -19.46
N LYS A 9 -29.35 2.92 -20.58
CA LYS A 9 -28.60 4.13 -21.01
C LYS A 9 -29.48 5.37 -21.16
N ASP A 10 -30.75 5.20 -21.56
CA ASP A 10 -31.66 6.28 -21.88
C ASP A 10 -32.61 6.63 -20.70
N ASP A 11 -32.52 5.89 -19.58
CA ASP A 11 -33.35 6.14 -18.38
C ASP A 11 -32.44 6.22 -17.12
N LYS A 12 -32.14 7.45 -16.70
CA LYS A 12 -31.29 7.73 -15.52
C LYS A 12 -31.84 7.13 -14.22
N LYS A 13 -33.17 7.04 -14.06
CA LYS A 13 -33.80 6.52 -12.85
C LYS A 13 -33.66 4.99 -12.80
N LEU A 14 -33.96 4.31 -13.89
CA LEU A 14 -33.77 2.86 -14.01
C LEU A 14 -32.32 2.46 -13.99
N LEU A 15 -31.43 3.28 -14.56
CA LEU A 15 -29.98 3.05 -14.48
C LEU A 15 -29.50 3.10 -13.03
N LYS A 16 -29.95 4.08 -12.25
CA LYS A 16 -29.58 4.21 -10.82
C LYS A 16 -30.06 2.98 -10.03
N ILE A 17 -31.32 2.59 -10.20
CA ILE A 17 -31.90 1.41 -9.55
C ILE A 17 -31.15 0.13 -9.97
N GLY A 18 -30.84 -0.02 -11.24
CA GLY A 18 -30.10 -1.19 -11.74
C GLY A 18 -28.67 -1.28 -11.20
N ILE A 19 -28.01 -0.16 -11.01
CA ILE A 19 -26.68 -0.11 -10.39
C ILE A 19 -26.77 -0.42 -8.89
N GLU A 20 -27.74 0.13 -8.16
CA GLU A 20 -27.96 -0.17 -6.75
C GLU A 20 -28.25 -1.67 -6.54
N ARG A 21 -29.16 -2.25 -7.31
CA ARG A 21 -29.41 -3.70 -7.30
C ARG A 21 -28.14 -4.52 -7.55
N LEU A 22 -27.36 -4.15 -8.55
CA LEU A 22 -26.11 -4.84 -8.85
C LEU A 22 -25.12 -4.76 -7.69
N LYS A 23 -25.07 -3.64 -6.98
CA LYS A 23 -24.25 -3.48 -5.78
C LYS A 23 -24.71 -4.42 -4.66
N ASP A 24 -26.01 -4.51 -4.43
CA ASP A 24 -26.58 -5.42 -3.43
C ASP A 24 -26.32 -6.88 -3.82
N GLU A 25 -26.57 -7.26 -5.07
CA GLU A 25 -26.36 -8.62 -5.59
C GLU A 25 -24.87 -9.02 -5.58
N THR A 26 -23.97 -8.07 -5.75
CA THR A 26 -22.50 -8.32 -5.71
C THR A 26 -21.89 -8.18 -4.32
N GLY A 27 -22.70 -7.84 -3.31
CA GLY A 27 -22.24 -7.67 -1.92
C GLY A 27 -21.35 -6.45 -1.70
N GLN A 28 -21.37 -5.46 -2.59
CA GLN A 28 -20.49 -4.28 -2.51
C GLN A 28 -20.62 -3.47 -1.22
N GLY A 29 -21.83 -3.44 -0.63
CA GLY A 29 -22.05 -2.85 0.69
C GLY A 29 -21.87 -3.83 1.84
N PHE A 30 -22.13 -5.11 1.59
CA PHE A 30 -22.10 -6.16 2.60
C PHE A 30 -20.70 -6.48 3.10
N TRP A 31 -19.75 -6.74 2.19
CA TRP A 31 -18.40 -7.16 2.58
C TRP A 31 -17.63 -6.11 3.37
N PRO A 32 -17.59 -4.82 2.98
CA PRO A 32 -16.97 -3.78 3.79
C PRO A 32 -17.59 -3.65 5.18
N SER A 33 -18.94 -3.75 5.29
CA SER A 33 -19.64 -3.68 6.57
C SER A 33 -19.34 -4.89 7.46
N LEU A 34 -19.22 -6.09 6.88
CA LEU A 34 -18.82 -7.30 7.60
C LEU A 34 -17.39 -7.20 8.12
N GLU A 35 -16.45 -6.75 7.29
CA GLU A 35 -15.05 -6.55 7.71
C GLU A 35 -14.95 -5.52 8.84
N LEU A 36 -15.72 -4.43 8.77
CA LEU A 36 -15.78 -3.45 9.83
C LEU A 36 -16.36 -4.04 11.12
N SER A 37 -17.40 -4.88 11.02
CA SER A 37 -17.98 -5.58 12.18
C SER A 37 -17.00 -6.55 12.82
N ILE A 38 -16.25 -7.33 12.02
CA ILE A 38 -15.18 -8.21 12.51
C ILE A 38 -14.13 -7.40 13.26
N ARG A 39 -13.73 -6.27 12.69
CA ARG A 39 -12.75 -5.37 13.29
C ARG A 39 -13.22 -4.80 14.64
N HIS A 40 -14.49 -4.40 14.74
CA HIS A 40 -15.09 -3.95 15.99
C HIS A 40 -15.17 -5.07 17.04
N THR A 41 -15.55 -6.28 16.63
CA THR A 41 -15.58 -7.45 17.53
C THR A 41 -14.20 -7.73 18.09
N GLU A 42 -13.16 -7.77 17.26
CA GLU A 42 -11.79 -7.95 17.70
C GLU A 42 -11.30 -6.83 18.62
N ALA A 43 -11.76 -5.60 18.42
CA ALA A 43 -11.42 -4.48 19.29
C ALA A 43 -12.01 -4.64 20.72
N ILE A 44 -13.18 -5.27 20.84
CA ILE A 44 -13.94 -5.40 22.10
C ILE A 44 -13.65 -6.73 22.79
N ASP A 45 -13.67 -7.84 22.04
CA ASP A 45 -13.73 -9.21 22.57
C ASP A 45 -12.48 -10.05 22.22
N SER A 46 -11.38 -9.44 21.80
CA SER A 46 -10.19 -10.19 21.41
C SER A 46 -9.62 -11.02 22.57
N ALA A 47 -9.37 -12.30 22.29
CA ALA A 47 -8.62 -13.18 23.20
C ALA A 47 -7.15 -12.74 23.38
N SER A 48 -6.65 -11.86 22.52
CA SER A 48 -5.28 -11.34 22.52
C SER A 48 -5.27 -9.82 22.33
N PRO A 49 -5.69 -9.02 23.33
CA PRO A 49 -5.89 -7.58 23.17
C PRO A 49 -4.63 -6.81 22.75
N VAL A 50 -3.44 -7.28 23.15
CA VAL A 50 -2.17 -6.67 22.72
C VAL A 50 -1.95 -6.86 21.22
N LEU A 51 -2.19 -8.07 20.70
CA LEU A 51 -2.07 -8.34 19.27
C LEU A 51 -3.12 -7.58 18.47
N ALA A 52 -4.35 -7.47 18.99
CA ALA A 52 -5.39 -6.66 18.36
C ALA A 52 -4.97 -5.17 18.28
N LYS A 53 -4.41 -4.61 19.35
CA LYS A 53 -3.89 -3.24 19.36
C LYS A 53 -2.74 -3.06 18.34
N LEU A 54 -1.81 -4.01 18.26
CA LEU A 54 -0.73 -3.97 17.27
C LEU A 54 -1.26 -4.10 15.84
N TRP A 55 -2.25 -4.97 15.60
CA TRP A 55 -2.91 -5.04 14.31
C TRP A 55 -3.51 -3.68 13.92
N PHE A 56 -4.29 -3.05 14.79
CA PHE A 56 -4.91 -1.74 14.51
C PHE A 56 -3.87 -0.65 14.34
N PHE A 57 -2.78 -0.68 15.11
CA PHE A 57 -1.67 0.24 14.92
C PHE A 57 -1.09 0.14 13.50
N TRP A 58 -0.73 -1.07 13.06
CA TRP A 58 -0.14 -1.27 11.74
C TRP A 58 -1.13 -1.05 10.61
N ALA A 59 -2.38 -1.45 10.76
CA ALA A 59 -3.44 -1.17 9.80
C ALA A 59 -3.68 0.34 9.62
N ASN A 60 -3.54 1.13 10.68
CA ASN A 60 -3.62 2.57 10.62
C ASN A 60 -2.33 3.23 10.10
N HIS A 61 -1.16 2.68 10.46
CA HIS A 61 0.13 3.17 9.97
C HIS A 61 0.29 2.97 8.46
N PHE A 62 -0.17 1.85 7.94
CA PHE A 62 -0.18 1.50 6.52
C PHE A 62 -1.58 1.57 5.94
N ALA A 63 -2.32 2.64 6.27
CA ALA A 63 -3.69 2.80 5.81
C ALA A 63 -3.76 2.87 4.28
N ILE A 64 -4.79 2.23 3.72
CA ILE A 64 -5.15 2.36 2.31
C ILE A 64 -6.35 3.28 2.17
N VAL A 65 -6.41 4.03 1.07
CA VAL A 65 -7.51 4.96 0.82
C VAL A 65 -8.78 4.21 0.40
N GLU A 66 -9.85 4.39 1.14
CA GLU A 66 -11.19 3.88 0.82
C GLU A 66 -11.95 4.88 -0.05
N GLY A 67 -11.56 5.09 -1.29
CA GLY A 67 -12.20 6.09 -2.14
C GLY A 67 -12.76 5.58 -3.46
N GLY A 68 -12.51 4.34 -3.82
CA GLY A 68 -12.89 3.76 -5.11
C GLY A 68 -13.64 2.44 -4.99
N TYR A 69 -14.27 2.06 -6.07
CA TYR A 69 -15.00 0.79 -6.22
C TYR A 69 -14.18 -0.45 -5.76
N ARG A 70 -12.85 -0.41 -5.88
CA ARG A 70 -11.96 -1.52 -5.53
C ARG A 70 -11.47 -1.46 -4.09
N SER A 71 -11.24 -0.28 -3.54
CA SER A 71 -10.64 -0.12 -2.23
C SER A 71 -11.49 -0.67 -1.09
N GLY A 72 -12.81 -0.54 -1.16
CA GLY A 72 -13.73 -1.14 -0.18
C GLY A 72 -13.65 -2.66 -0.10
N PHE A 73 -13.20 -3.35 -1.17
CA PHE A 73 -12.98 -4.80 -1.16
C PHE A 73 -11.57 -5.20 -0.71
N TYR A 74 -10.63 -4.27 -0.67
CA TYR A 74 -9.24 -4.60 -0.32
C TYR A 74 -8.96 -4.56 1.16
N THR A 75 -9.68 -3.75 1.93
CA THR A 75 -9.35 -3.50 3.35
C THR A 75 -9.30 -4.80 4.17
N GLY A 76 -10.34 -5.60 4.13
CA GLY A 76 -10.39 -6.86 4.86
C GLY A 76 -9.32 -7.87 4.42
N PRO A 77 -9.23 -8.24 3.13
CA PRO A 77 -8.15 -9.09 2.63
C PRO A 77 -6.76 -8.54 2.91
N TYR A 78 -6.53 -7.24 2.75
CA TYR A 78 -5.26 -6.61 3.04
C TYR A 78 -4.86 -6.76 4.52
N GLU A 79 -5.78 -6.50 5.43
CA GLU A 79 -5.51 -6.68 6.86
C GLU A 79 -5.28 -8.15 7.23
N ARG A 80 -6.08 -9.08 6.68
CA ARG A 80 -5.97 -10.53 6.95
C ARG A 80 -4.73 -11.18 6.38
N GLU A 81 -4.34 -10.79 5.17
CA GLU A 81 -3.32 -11.52 4.39
C GLU A 81 -1.96 -10.83 4.42
N ILE A 82 -1.93 -9.52 4.70
CA ILE A 82 -0.70 -8.74 4.74
C ILE A 82 -0.37 -8.26 6.15
N ILE A 83 -1.27 -7.54 6.84
CA ILE A 83 -0.95 -6.95 8.14
C ILE A 83 -0.85 -8.02 9.23
N ARG A 84 -1.91 -8.80 9.43
CA ARG A 84 -1.99 -9.78 10.55
C ARG A 84 -0.90 -10.86 10.50
N PRO A 85 -0.56 -11.48 9.35
CA PRO A 85 0.51 -12.48 9.30
C PRO A 85 1.89 -11.89 9.59
N ASN A 86 2.07 -10.59 9.41
CA ASN A 86 3.33 -9.90 9.65
C ASN A 86 3.49 -9.38 11.08
N LEU A 87 2.52 -9.52 11.98
CA LEU A 87 2.63 -9.08 13.38
C LEU A 87 3.79 -9.76 14.14
N ASN A 88 4.17 -10.97 13.73
CA ASN A 88 5.26 -11.76 14.31
C ASN A 88 6.51 -11.78 13.41
N GLN A 89 6.57 -10.91 12.40
CA GLN A 89 7.70 -10.84 11.47
C GLN A 89 8.55 -9.60 11.75
N THR A 90 9.66 -9.46 11.01
CA THR A 90 10.47 -8.25 11.06
C THR A 90 9.74 -7.06 10.43
N PHE A 91 10.05 -5.84 10.89
CA PHE A 91 9.50 -4.63 10.29
C PHE A 91 9.89 -4.51 8.80
N GLU A 92 11.11 -4.94 8.42
CA GLU A 92 11.54 -5.01 7.03
C GLU A 92 10.58 -5.84 6.18
N LYS A 93 10.18 -7.03 6.68
CA LYS A 93 9.25 -7.89 5.95
C LYS A 93 7.86 -7.27 5.85
N LEU A 94 7.34 -6.69 6.93
CA LEU A 94 6.06 -6.00 6.94
C LEU A 94 6.04 -4.85 5.92
N VAL A 95 7.05 -3.97 5.93
CA VAL A 95 7.16 -2.85 4.98
C VAL A 95 7.22 -3.36 3.54
N TYR A 96 8.00 -4.41 3.29
CA TYR A 96 8.11 -4.98 1.95
C TYR A 96 6.77 -5.54 1.45
N ASP A 97 6.11 -6.39 2.25
CA ASP A 97 4.84 -7.03 1.88
C ASP A 97 3.73 -5.98 1.67
N VAL A 98 3.67 -4.97 2.53
CA VAL A 98 2.75 -3.83 2.39
C VAL A 98 3.01 -3.08 1.08
N THR A 99 4.27 -2.70 0.83
CA THR A 99 4.65 -1.92 -0.35
C THR A 99 4.30 -2.62 -1.66
N ILE A 100 4.45 -3.94 -1.73
CA ILE A 100 4.12 -4.69 -2.94
C ILE A 100 2.68 -5.24 -2.95
N SER A 101 1.87 -5.00 -1.92
CA SER A 101 0.49 -5.48 -1.91
C SER A 101 -0.35 -4.81 -2.99
N SER A 102 -1.30 -5.54 -3.58
CA SER A 102 -2.22 -4.98 -4.58
C SER A 102 -3.03 -3.82 -4.01
N ALA A 103 -3.42 -3.92 -2.74
CA ALA A 103 -4.16 -2.86 -2.04
C ALA A 103 -3.39 -1.55 -2.00
N MET A 104 -2.11 -1.57 -1.60
CA MET A 104 -1.26 -0.38 -1.52
C MET A 104 -0.88 0.14 -2.91
N ILE A 105 -0.55 -0.76 -3.85
CA ILE A 105 -0.23 -0.41 -5.24
C ILE A 105 -1.40 0.33 -5.90
N ASP A 106 -2.64 -0.14 -5.71
CA ASP A 106 -3.82 0.49 -6.29
C ASP A 106 -4.22 1.77 -5.53
N SER A 107 -4.11 1.77 -4.19
CA SER A 107 -4.41 2.94 -3.35
C SER A 107 -3.52 4.15 -3.69
N LEU A 108 -2.25 3.91 -4.01
CA LEU A 108 -1.26 4.94 -4.32
C LEU A 108 -0.91 5.02 -5.82
N ASP A 109 -1.76 4.44 -6.68
CA ASP A 109 -1.66 4.51 -8.15
C ASP A 109 -0.32 4.02 -8.74
N ASN A 110 0.42 3.16 -8.04
CA ASN A 110 1.71 2.70 -8.54
C ASN A 110 1.61 1.85 -9.82
N SER A 111 0.44 1.26 -10.09
CA SER A 111 0.17 0.59 -11.37
C SER A 111 0.30 1.53 -12.58
N GLN A 112 0.18 2.84 -12.38
CA GLN A 112 0.36 3.87 -13.41
C GLN A 112 1.82 4.35 -13.51
N ASN A 113 2.68 3.95 -12.57
CA ASN A 113 4.09 4.34 -12.54
C ASN A 113 4.90 3.57 -13.59
N ILE A 114 5.22 4.23 -14.70
CA ILE A 114 5.91 3.64 -15.86
C ILE A 114 7.22 4.35 -16.12
N GLY A 115 8.32 3.59 -16.12
CA GLY A 115 9.64 4.14 -16.41
C GLY A 115 9.73 4.74 -17.83
N PRO A 116 10.05 6.03 -17.98
CA PRO A 116 10.14 6.67 -19.30
C PRO A 116 11.13 6.01 -20.26
N LYS A 117 12.22 5.45 -19.72
CA LYS A 117 13.25 4.75 -20.51
C LYS A 117 13.00 3.24 -20.58
N SER A 118 11.90 2.74 -20.02
CA SER A 118 11.49 1.34 -20.13
C SER A 118 11.07 0.99 -21.58
N LYS A 119 10.96 -0.29 -21.86
CA LYS A 119 10.50 -0.75 -23.19
C LYS A 119 9.09 -0.27 -23.50
N HIS A 120 8.18 -0.32 -22.50
CA HIS A 120 6.81 0.19 -22.61
C HIS A 120 6.80 1.71 -22.74
N GLY A 121 7.57 2.43 -21.92
CA GLY A 121 7.63 3.89 -21.91
C GLY A 121 8.12 4.49 -23.22
N LYS A 122 9.12 3.86 -23.85
CA LYS A 122 9.61 4.28 -25.18
C LYS A 122 8.57 4.14 -26.28
N LYS A 123 7.70 3.11 -26.21
CA LYS A 123 6.63 2.88 -27.20
C LYS A 123 5.45 3.83 -26.99
N ASN A 124 5.15 4.18 -25.75
CA ASN A 124 3.95 4.92 -25.35
C ASN A 124 4.32 6.20 -24.61
N LYS A 125 5.08 7.10 -25.24
CA LYS A 125 5.61 8.33 -24.60
C LYS A 125 4.57 9.20 -23.91
N LYS A 126 3.33 9.28 -24.42
CA LYS A 126 2.24 10.09 -23.83
C LYS A 126 1.71 9.54 -22.50
N SER A 127 1.84 8.24 -22.27
CA SER A 127 1.34 7.56 -21.06
C SER A 127 2.46 7.09 -20.12
N SER A 128 3.71 7.39 -20.44
CA SER A 128 4.87 7.01 -19.63
C SER A 128 5.27 8.15 -18.71
N THR A 129 4.51 8.32 -17.65
CA THR A 129 4.81 9.28 -16.59
C THR A 129 5.23 8.55 -15.33
N ILE A 130 6.19 9.11 -14.62
CA ILE A 130 6.52 8.68 -13.27
C ILE A 130 5.38 9.13 -12.35
N ASN A 131 4.89 8.18 -11.56
CA ASN A 131 4.02 8.47 -10.43
C ASN A 131 4.85 8.33 -9.14
N GLU A 132 5.02 9.43 -8.43
CA GLU A 132 5.85 9.51 -7.22
C GLU A 132 5.06 9.24 -5.94
N ASN A 133 3.74 9.16 -6.02
CA ASN A 133 2.88 9.09 -4.84
C ASN A 133 3.30 7.98 -3.88
N HIS A 134 3.38 6.76 -4.37
CA HIS A 134 3.76 5.61 -3.54
C HIS A 134 5.20 5.71 -2.99
N ALA A 135 6.14 6.24 -3.77
CA ALA A 135 7.50 6.45 -3.30
C ALA A 135 7.56 7.52 -2.20
N ARG A 136 6.79 8.58 -2.33
CA ARG A 136 6.66 9.63 -1.32
C ARG A 136 6.11 9.07 -0.02
N GLU A 137 4.99 8.35 -0.09
CA GLU A 137 4.37 7.76 1.10
C GLU A 137 5.29 6.74 1.78
N LEU A 138 6.04 5.95 0.99
CA LEU A 138 7.02 5.00 1.55
C LEU A 138 8.09 5.69 2.38
N LEU A 139 8.59 6.86 1.94
CA LEU A 139 9.55 7.65 2.72
C LEU A 139 8.88 8.41 3.86
N GLU A 140 7.82 9.14 3.57
CA GLU A 140 7.24 10.15 4.46
C GLU A 140 6.43 9.55 5.60
N LEU A 141 5.55 8.59 5.30
CA LEU A 141 4.60 8.05 6.26
C LEU A 141 4.93 6.64 6.73
N HIS A 142 5.58 5.83 5.88
CA HIS A 142 5.77 4.41 6.17
C HIS A 142 7.13 4.08 6.79
N THR A 143 8.17 4.92 6.55
CA THR A 143 9.53 4.63 7.02
C THR A 143 10.21 5.82 7.70
N VAL A 144 11.03 6.58 6.97
CA VAL A 144 12.00 7.51 7.56
C VAL A 144 11.43 8.83 8.05
N SER A 145 10.21 9.21 7.64
CA SER A 145 9.58 10.50 7.89
C SER A 145 10.31 11.72 7.24
N PRO A 146 9.67 12.89 7.17
CA PRO A 146 10.32 14.11 6.64
C PRO A 146 11.57 14.54 7.42
N ALA A 147 11.72 14.12 8.68
CA ALA A 147 12.87 14.45 9.51
C ALA A 147 14.20 13.90 8.95
N ALA A 148 14.16 12.84 8.15
CA ALA A 148 15.35 12.23 7.54
C ALA A 148 15.99 13.10 6.44
N GLY A 149 15.37 14.19 6.02
CA GLY A 149 15.95 15.15 5.08
C GLY A 149 16.15 14.61 3.67
N TYR A 150 15.30 13.65 3.20
CA TYR A 150 15.33 13.20 1.82
C TYR A 150 14.96 14.33 0.85
N THR A 151 15.52 14.26 -0.35
CA THR A 151 15.30 15.25 -1.39
C THR A 151 14.18 14.83 -2.35
N GLN A 152 13.69 15.77 -3.17
CA GLN A 152 12.79 15.46 -4.28
C GLN A 152 13.41 14.45 -5.26
N GLU A 153 14.74 14.51 -5.45
CA GLU A 153 15.45 13.54 -6.30
C GLU A 153 15.40 12.13 -5.69
N ASP A 154 15.53 11.98 -4.37
CA ASP A 154 15.41 10.69 -3.69
C ASP A 154 14.02 10.07 -3.93
N ILE A 155 12.95 10.87 -3.86
CA ILE A 155 11.59 10.43 -4.17
C ILE A 155 11.50 9.96 -5.62
N THR A 156 12.00 10.74 -6.57
CA THR A 156 11.99 10.40 -8.00
C THR A 156 12.78 9.12 -8.28
N GLN A 157 13.96 8.98 -7.68
CA GLN A 157 14.79 7.78 -7.82
C GLN A 157 14.13 6.53 -7.21
N LEU A 158 13.47 6.68 -6.06
CA LEU A 158 12.68 5.60 -5.46
C LEU A 158 11.47 5.25 -6.34
N ALA A 159 10.77 6.24 -6.89
CA ALA A 159 9.68 5.99 -7.84
C ALA A 159 10.18 5.21 -9.07
N TYR A 160 11.39 5.49 -9.57
CA TYR A 160 12.01 4.68 -10.63
C TYR A 160 12.27 3.23 -10.20
N ILE A 161 12.68 2.98 -8.94
CA ILE A 161 12.84 1.62 -8.39
C ILE A 161 11.49 0.90 -8.37
N MET A 162 10.41 1.61 -8.04
CA MET A 162 9.06 1.04 -7.90
C MET A 162 8.33 0.85 -9.23
N THR A 163 8.84 1.42 -10.36
CA THR A 163 8.23 1.16 -11.67
C THR A 163 8.17 -0.32 -12.00
N GLY A 164 7.09 -0.74 -12.63
CA GLY A 164 6.87 -2.14 -13.03
C GLY A 164 6.19 -3.01 -11.98
N TRP A 165 6.13 -2.60 -10.72
CA TRP A 165 5.26 -3.21 -9.73
C TRP A 165 3.82 -2.77 -9.97
N MET A 166 2.92 -3.71 -10.16
CA MET A 166 1.53 -3.44 -10.48
C MET A 166 0.61 -4.53 -9.95
N SER A 167 -0.64 -4.16 -9.65
CA SER A 167 -1.69 -5.13 -9.39
C SER A 167 -2.04 -5.86 -10.68
N GLY A 168 -2.08 -7.19 -10.62
CA GLY A 168 -2.39 -8.01 -11.78
C GLY A 168 -3.89 -8.04 -12.05
N TYR A 169 -4.28 -8.10 -13.32
CA TYR A 169 -5.66 -8.38 -13.74
C TYR A 169 -5.86 -9.88 -14.00
N SER A 170 -5.13 -10.75 -13.30
CA SER A 170 -5.24 -12.18 -13.52
C SER A 170 -6.66 -12.68 -13.25
N LYS A 171 -7.11 -13.68 -14.01
CA LYS A 171 -8.31 -14.49 -13.75
C LYS A 171 -8.11 -15.40 -12.52
N SER A 172 -7.34 -14.94 -11.55
CA SER A 172 -7.07 -15.67 -10.32
C SER A 172 -8.38 -15.93 -9.57
N THR A 173 -8.52 -17.11 -9.03
CA THR A 173 -9.57 -17.50 -8.08
C THR A 173 -9.21 -17.12 -6.65
N SER A 174 -8.12 -16.38 -6.45
CA SER A 174 -7.67 -15.88 -5.14
C SER A 174 -8.45 -14.62 -4.78
N ASP A 175 -8.79 -14.45 -3.51
CA ASP A 175 -9.47 -13.26 -2.97
C ASP A 175 -8.62 -12.01 -3.05
N THR A 176 -7.29 -12.16 -3.14
CA THR A 176 -6.34 -11.07 -3.42
C THR A 176 -5.97 -11.02 -4.89
N LEU A 177 -5.93 -9.82 -5.46
CA LEU A 177 -5.39 -9.64 -6.80
C LEU A 177 -3.89 -9.95 -6.79
N PRO A 178 -3.41 -10.77 -7.73
CA PRO A 178 -2.00 -11.08 -7.81
C PRO A 178 -1.20 -9.81 -8.08
N VAL A 179 -0.05 -9.71 -7.47
CA VAL A 179 0.93 -8.67 -7.75
C VAL A 179 1.94 -9.21 -8.75
N GLU A 180 2.24 -8.41 -9.75
CA GLU A 180 3.26 -8.76 -10.73
C GLU A 180 4.33 -7.67 -10.86
N PHE A 181 5.52 -8.10 -11.27
CA PHE A 181 6.59 -7.20 -11.66
C PHE A 181 6.80 -7.29 -13.17
N ASN A 182 6.35 -6.26 -13.88
CA ASN A 182 6.48 -6.14 -15.32
C ASN A 182 7.79 -5.46 -15.72
N LYS A 183 8.76 -6.25 -16.18
CA LYS A 183 10.08 -5.76 -16.60
C LYS A 183 10.01 -4.74 -17.74
N ASP A 184 9.03 -4.86 -18.63
CA ASP A 184 8.88 -3.96 -19.77
C ASP A 184 8.42 -2.55 -19.36
N ARG A 185 7.88 -2.39 -18.15
CA ARG A 185 7.49 -1.11 -17.56
C ARG A 185 8.53 -0.56 -16.58
N HIS A 186 9.47 -1.39 -16.14
CA HIS A 186 10.48 -0.99 -15.18
C HIS A 186 11.55 -0.07 -15.80
N GLN A 187 11.86 1.02 -15.11
CA GLN A 187 12.94 1.96 -15.49
C GLN A 187 14.30 1.26 -15.43
N PRO A 188 15.05 1.17 -16.55
CA PRO A 188 16.36 0.54 -16.54
C PRO A 188 17.42 1.38 -15.82
N GLY A 189 18.56 0.75 -15.53
CA GLY A 189 19.73 1.41 -14.93
C GLY A 189 19.71 1.42 -13.40
N LYS A 190 20.80 1.93 -12.84
CA LYS A 190 20.96 2.13 -11.41
C LYS A 190 20.18 3.37 -10.95
N LYS A 191 19.78 3.40 -9.68
CA LYS A 191 19.08 4.53 -9.02
C LYS A 191 19.78 4.83 -7.71
N THR A 192 19.81 6.09 -7.31
CA THR A 192 20.48 6.51 -6.07
C THR A 192 19.43 7.10 -5.14
N VAL A 193 19.34 6.57 -3.93
CA VAL A 193 18.44 7.06 -2.86
C VAL A 193 19.30 7.24 -1.61
N PHE A 194 19.20 8.37 -0.93
CA PHE A 194 20.06 8.74 0.21
C PHE A 194 21.56 8.52 -0.09
N GLY A 195 22.02 8.92 -1.26
CA GLY A 195 23.43 8.76 -1.69
C GLY A 195 23.87 7.33 -1.97
N LYS A 196 23.05 6.30 -1.70
CA LYS A 196 23.34 4.90 -1.97
C LYS A 196 22.75 4.44 -3.29
N THR A 197 23.56 3.70 -4.07
CA THR A 197 23.16 3.23 -5.41
C THR A 197 22.62 1.81 -5.38
N TYR A 198 21.45 1.62 -5.99
CA TYR A 198 20.73 0.34 -6.10
C TYR A 198 20.67 -0.14 -7.54
N LYS A 199 20.73 -1.46 -7.72
CA LYS A 199 20.45 -2.11 -9.01
C LYS A 199 18.93 -2.10 -9.25
N GLY A 200 18.53 -2.06 -10.52
CA GLY A 200 17.12 -2.19 -10.88
C GLY A 200 16.54 -3.59 -10.62
N GLY A 201 15.23 -3.72 -10.86
CA GLY A 201 14.48 -4.96 -10.72
C GLY A 201 13.95 -5.21 -9.31
N LYS A 202 13.34 -6.40 -9.11
CA LYS A 202 12.71 -6.76 -7.82
C LYS A 202 13.63 -6.61 -6.62
N LYS A 203 14.91 -7.00 -6.76
CA LYS A 203 15.90 -6.89 -5.68
C LYS A 203 16.24 -5.44 -5.31
N GLY A 204 16.07 -4.50 -6.24
CA GLY A 204 16.31 -3.07 -5.97
C GLY A 204 15.37 -2.54 -4.88
N LEU A 205 14.09 -2.84 -4.98
CA LEU A 205 13.10 -2.43 -3.97
C LEU A 205 13.36 -3.09 -2.61
N ALA A 206 13.63 -4.38 -2.57
CA ALA A 206 13.94 -5.07 -1.31
C ALA A 206 15.17 -4.47 -0.61
N ASN A 207 16.23 -4.14 -1.38
CA ASN A 207 17.44 -3.57 -0.81
C ASN A 207 17.23 -2.14 -0.29
N VAL A 208 16.47 -1.30 -1.00
CA VAL A 208 16.22 0.06 -0.51
C VAL A 208 15.33 0.02 0.73
N ILE A 209 14.30 -0.83 0.78
CA ILE A 209 13.46 -1.00 1.98
C ILE A 209 14.32 -1.44 3.17
N LYS A 210 15.20 -2.41 2.98
CA LYS A 210 16.13 -2.84 4.04
C LYS A 210 16.95 -1.67 4.60
N ASP A 211 17.47 -0.81 3.74
CA ASP A 211 18.24 0.35 4.18
C ASP A 211 17.34 1.40 4.87
N LEU A 212 16.15 1.67 4.35
CA LEU A 212 15.19 2.60 4.94
C LEU A 212 14.76 2.19 6.35
N VAL A 213 14.42 0.93 6.56
CA VAL A 213 13.97 0.46 7.89
C VAL A 213 15.11 0.41 8.91
N ASN A 214 16.36 0.35 8.44
CA ASN A 214 17.54 0.43 9.30
C ASN A 214 18.05 1.87 9.49
N HIS A 215 17.45 2.86 8.84
CA HIS A 215 17.81 4.26 9.01
C HIS A 215 17.48 4.74 10.45
N PRO A 216 18.36 5.51 11.11
CA PRO A 216 18.11 6.00 12.48
C PRO A 216 16.76 6.72 12.62
N ASP A 217 16.43 7.61 11.66
CA ASP A 217 15.17 8.36 11.70
C ASP A 217 13.94 7.47 11.53
N CYS A 218 14.04 6.36 10.79
CA CYS A 218 12.96 5.39 10.71
C CYS A 218 12.70 4.73 12.07
N ARG A 219 13.77 4.32 12.75
CA ARG A 219 13.67 3.69 14.08
C ARG A 219 13.06 4.65 15.10
N ASP A 220 13.53 5.88 15.14
CA ASP A 220 12.97 6.90 16.04
C ASP A 220 11.52 7.22 15.72
N PHE A 221 11.18 7.38 14.45
CA PHE A 221 9.80 7.64 14.01
C PHE A 221 8.83 6.52 14.42
N ILE A 222 9.19 5.27 14.15
CA ILE A 222 8.35 4.11 14.48
C ILE A 222 8.25 3.92 15.99
N ALA A 223 9.38 4.00 16.71
CA ALA A 223 9.39 3.89 18.17
C ALA A 223 8.53 4.98 18.82
N THR A 224 8.66 6.23 18.34
CA THR A 224 7.83 7.34 18.82
C THR A 224 6.33 7.08 18.59
N LYS A 225 5.94 6.62 17.39
CA LYS A 225 4.54 6.30 17.09
C LYS A 225 4.00 5.14 17.95
N LEU A 226 4.79 4.09 18.15
CA LEU A 226 4.40 2.95 19.01
C LEU A 226 4.24 3.39 20.46
N CYS A 227 5.18 4.15 20.99
CA CYS A 227 5.07 4.69 22.35
C CYS A 227 3.84 5.58 22.50
N ARG A 228 3.56 6.45 21.54
CA ARG A 228 2.37 7.30 21.56
C ARG A 228 1.06 6.50 21.52
N TYR A 229 1.04 5.44 20.79
CA TYR A 229 -0.15 4.61 20.64
C TYR A 229 -0.41 3.71 21.87
N LEU A 230 0.66 3.18 22.48
CA LEU A 230 0.55 2.15 23.51
C LEU A 230 0.77 2.65 24.95
N ILE A 231 1.49 3.76 25.14
CA ILE A 231 2.02 4.14 26.47
C ILE A 231 1.59 5.57 26.87
N THR A 232 2.00 6.60 26.09
CA THR A 232 1.81 8.01 26.45
C THR A 232 1.96 8.93 25.24
N ASP A 233 1.24 10.07 25.26
CA ASP A 233 1.32 11.08 24.19
C ASP A 233 2.71 11.74 24.07
N ASN A 234 3.47 11.78 25.16
CA ASN A 234 4.80 12.40 25.24
C ASN A 234 5.87 11.38 25.65
N PRO A 235 6.31 10.48 24.76
CA PRO A 235 7.31 9.48 25.08
C PRO A 235 8.69 10.08 25.31
N THR A 236 9.39 9.58 26.33
CA THR A 236 10.80 9.90 26.58
C THR A 236 11.74 9.04 25.71
N GLU A 237 12.99 9.47 25.58
CA GLU A 237 14.00 8.69 24.86
C GLU A 237 14.20 7.29 25.47
N GLU A 238 14.07 7.15 26.79
CA GLU A 238 14.17 5.86 27.48
C GLU A 238 13.06 4.88 27.10
N MET A 239 11.84 5.38 26.88
CA MET A 239 10.70 4.56 26.47
C MET A 239 10.85 4.03 25.04
N LYS A 240 11.59 4.71 24.19
CA LYS A 240 11.84 4.34 22.78
C LYS A 240 12.94 3.29 22.62
N LYS A 241 13.90 3.24 23.54
CA LYS A 241 15.08 2.35 23.44
C LYS A 241 14.80 0.86 23.24
N PRO A 242 13.74 0.26 23.85
CA PRO A 242 13.43 -1.16 23.68
C PRO A 242 12.80 -1.52 22.33
N ILE A 243 12.38 -0.53 21.54
CA ILE A 243 11.68 -0.67 20.27
C ILE A 243 12.64 -0.50 19.10
#